data_f7baf5176403834294532b44d4f0ff6e
#
_entry.id   f7baf5176403834294532b44d4f0ff6e
#
_cell.length_a   1.000
_cell.length_b   1.000
_cell.length_c   1.000
_cell.angle_alpha   90.00
_cell.angle_beta   90.00
_cell.angle_gamma   90.00
#
_symmetry.space_group_name_H-M   'P 1'
#
loop_
_entity.id
_entity.type
_entity.pdbx_description
1 polymer ?
#
loop_
_entity_poly.entity_id
_entity_poly.type
_entity_poly.pdbx_seq_one_letter_code
_entity_poly.pdbx_strand_id
1 'polypeptide(L)'
;MSGLRGIALFLLLATSIGHAADAEDTRIVFPAQTSQGSLVIGKVPPASQVSYAGRDLRVTTYGTVVFGVARDEQGPLEIAMRMANSRSETVRIEVVARQWPVETIDGVPPKTVDPPPEIAARIAREQAAVAEVRQRDDARTDFTEHFIRPVEGRISGRFGRARIYNGKPGAPHSGMDIAAATGTLVRAPASGIVSFADTDLYLTGGTLVIDHGHGVSSTFLHLSRIDVAVGDVVKQGQAIAAVGASGRATGPHLHWGMNWFDVRIDPQLVLGQP
;
A
#
# COMPACT_ATOMS: atom_id res chain seq x y z
N MET A 1 -41.97 26.63 -76.89
CA MET A 1 -40.99 25.60 -76.58
C MET A 1 -40.61 25.76 -75.10
N SER A 2 -41.28 24.97 -74.28
CA SER A 2 -41.25 25.07 -72.80
C SER A 2 -40.16 24.18 -72.23
N GLY A 3 -39.29 24.77 -71.45
CA GLY A 3 -38.26 24.07 -70.70
C GLY A 3 -38.65 23.94 -69.22
N LEU A 4 -38.96 22.71 -68.75
CA LEU A 4 -39.20 22.36 -67.36
C LEU A 4 -37.87 22.34 -66.58
N ARG A 5 -37.77 23.14 -65.53
CA ARG A 5 -36.70 23.07 -64.57
C ARG A 5 -37.15 22.18 -63.40
N GLY A 6 -36.58 21.00 -63.30
CA GLY A 6 -36.76 20.13 -62.14
C GLY A 6 -35.96 20.64 -60.94
N ILE A 7 -36.64 20.84 -59.80
CA ILE A 7 -36.05 21.15 -58.51
C ILE A 7 -35.77 19.81 -57.79
N ALA A 8 -34.50 19.48 -57.59
CA ALA A 8 -34.09 18.31 -56.76
C ALA A 8 -34.09 18.72 -55.26
N LEU A 9 -34.99 18.13 -54.53
CA LEU A 9 -35.07 18.27 -53.05
C LEU A 9 -34.09 17.31 -52.42
N PHE A 10 -32.97 17.84 -51.86
CA PHE A 10 -32.03 17.06 -51.04
C PHE A 10 -32.59 16.93 -49.63
N LEU A 11 -33.00 15.72 -49.25
CA LEU A 11 -33.35 15.36 -47.89
C LEU A 11 -32.05 15.10 -47.10
N LEU A 12 -31.64 16.01 -46.20
CA LEU A 12 -30.58 15.76 -45.21
C LEU A 12 -31.15 14.86 -44.11
N LEU A 13 -30.77 13.57 -44.11
CA LEU A 13 -30.92 12.71 -42.93
C LEU A 13 -29.87 13.12 -41.89
N ALA A 14 -30.29 13.79 -40.84
CA ALA A 14 -29.50 14.00 -39.64
C ALA A 14 -29.50 12.69 -38.87
N THR A 15 -28.41 11.91 -38.96
CA THR A 15 -28.14 10.78 -38.06
C THR A 15 -27.73 11.34 -36.70
N SER A 16 -28.66 11.32 -35.75
CA SER A 16 -28.33 11.53 -34.33
C SER A 16 -27.49 10.36 -33.85
N ILE A 17 -26.18 10.59 -33.70
CA ILE A 17 -25.29 9.67 -32.94
C ILE A 17 -25.73 9.79 -31.48
N GLY A 18 -26.60 8.90 -31.06
CA GLY A 18 -26.90 8.73 -29.64
C GLY A 18 -25.63 8.31 -28.95
N HIS A 19 -25.05 9.17 -28.11
CA HIS A 19 -24.10 8.76 -27.12
C HIS A 19 -24.83 7.79 -26.18
N ALA A 20 -24.52 6.51 -26.29
CA ALA A 20 -24.84 5.58 -25.20
C ALA A 20 -24.13 6.14 -23.97
N ALA A 21 -24.87 6.72 -23.03
CA ALA A 21 -24.34 6.99 -21.71
C ALA A 21 -23.89 5.62 -21.18
N ASP A 22 -22.58 5.47 -20.89
CA ASP A 22 -22.06 4.29 -20.22
C ASP A 22 -22.93 4.06 -18.99
N ALA A 23 -23.57 2.88 -18.92
CA ALA A 23 -24.38 2.52 -17.77
C ALA A 23 -23.45 2.58 -16.54
N GLU A 24 -23.73 3.53 -15.66
CA GLU A 24 -22.96 3.71 -14.42
C GLU A 24 -22.85 2.35 -13.72
N ASP A 25 -21.63 1.86 -13.46
CA ASP A 25 -21.42 0.59 -12.76
C ASP A 25 -21.90 0.74 -11.33
N THR A 26 -23.12 0.27 -11.07
CA THR A 26 -23.80 0.38 -9.77
C THR A 26 -23.44 -0.78 -8.82
N ARG A 27 -22.53 -1.67 -9.21
CA ARG A 27 -22.19 -2.85 -8.41
C ARG A 27 -21.36 -2.49 -7.20
N ILE A 28 -21.71 -3.12 -6.08
CA ILE A 28 -20.92 -3.15 -4.86
C ILE A 28 -20.23 -4.51 -4.80
N VAL A 29 -18.89 -4.52 -4.80
CA VAL A 29 -18.10 -5.74 -4.81
C VAL A 29 -17.02 -5.65 -3.75
N PHE A 30 -17.11 -6.51 -2.76
CA PHE A 30 -16.07 -6.76 -1.74
C PHE A 30 -15.89 -8.26 -1.54
N PRO A 31 -14.76 -8.72 -1.05
CA PRO A 31 -14.61 -10.13 -0.65
C PRO A 31 -15.55 -10.43 0.53
N ALA A 32 -16.14 -11.63 0.56
CA ALA A 32 -16.96 -12.06 1.68
C ALA A 32 -16.15 -12.23 2.98
N GLN A 33 -14.86 -12.52 2.85
CA GLN A 33 -13.92 -12.66 3.97
C GLN A 33 -12.53 -12.14 3.60
N THR A 34 -11.76 -11.74 4.60
CA THR A 34 -10.37 -11.30 4.46
C THR A 34 -9.54 -11.76 5.64
N SER A 35 -8.21 -11.76 5.53
CA SER A 35 -7.32 -12.13 6.63
C SER A 35 -6.80 -10.91 7.38
N GLN A 36 -6.42 -11.09 8.64
CA GLN A 36 -5.59 -10.13 9.37
C GLN A 36 -4.33 -9.78 8.57
N GLY A 37 -4.01 -8.49 8.46
CA GLY A 37 -2.87 -7.98 7.68
C GLY A 37 -3.14 -7.81 6.19
N SER A 38 -4.35 -8.00 5.69
CA SER A 38 -4.69 -7.83 4.28
C SER A 38 -4.81 -6.37 3.86
N LEU A 39 -4.55 -6.11 2.58
CA LEU A 39 -5.02 -4.95 1.85
C LEU A 39 -6.30 -5.36 1.11
N VAL A 40 -7.41 -4.70 1.38
CA VAL A 40 -8.70 -4.98 0.73
C VAL A 40 -8.94 -3.92 -0.35
N ILE A 41 -9.19 -4.40 -1.56
CA ILE A 41 -9.62 -3.56 -2.68
C ILE A 41 -11.07 -3.91 -2.98
N GLY A 42 -11.94 -2.91 -3.04
CA GLY A 42 -13.36 -3.07 -3.31
C GLY A 42 -13.85 -2.16 -4.43
N LYS A 43 -15.06 -2.41 -4.87
CA LYS A 43 -15.80 -1.61 -5.85
C LYS A 43 -17.08 -1.11 -5.24
N VAL A 44 -17.37 0.17 -5.50
CA VAL A 44 -18.62 0.85 -5.15
C VAL A 44 -19.09 1.67 -6.35
N PRO A 45 -20.37 2.07 -6.43
CA PRO A 45 -20.80 3.03 -7.45
C PRO A 45 -19.93 4.31 -7.38
N PRO A 46 -19.53 4.87 -8.52
CA PRO A 46 -18.80 6.15 -8.57
C PRO A 46 -19.52 7.25 -7.78
N ALA A 47 -18.75 8.21 -7.28
CA ALA A 47 -19.26 9.32 -6.44
C ALA A 47 -19.94 8.89 -5.11
N SER A 48 -19.79 7.63 -4.69
CA SER A 48 -20.20 7.21 -3.34
C SER A 48 -19.29 7.82 -2.29
N GLN A 49 -19.87 8.13 -1.12
CA GLN A 49 -19.12 8.39 0.11
C GLN A 49 -18.95 7.06 0.84
N VAL A 50 -17.73 6.69 1.17
CA VAL A 50 -17.43 5.40 1.81
C VAL A 50 -16.60 5.66 3.06
N SER A 51 -16.92 4.99 4.16
CA SER A 51 -16.11 5.07 5.37
C SER A 51 -15.85 3.70 5.99
N TYR A 52 -14.67 3.56 6.58
CA TYR A 52 -14.23 2.38 7.29
C TYR A 52 -13.38 2.77 8.52
N ALA A 53 -13.63 2.15 9.65
CA ALA A 53 -12.90 2.38 10.91
C ALA A 53 -12.76 3.87 11.27
N GLY A 54 -13.85 4.67 11.07
CA GLY A 54 -13.88 6.10 11.35
C GLY A 54 -13.12 7.00 10.36
N ARG A 55 -12.62 6.46 9.25
CA ARG A 55 -11.96 7.19 8.18
C ARG A 55 -12.80 7.20 6.91
N ASP A 56 -12.95 8.36 6.28
CA ASP A 56 -13.50 8.47 4.94
C ASP A 56 -12.48 7.92 3.93
N LEU A 57 -12.94 7.04 3.04
CA LEU A 57 -12.13 6.43 2.01
C LEU A 57 -12.23 7.25 0.72
N ARG A 58 -11.10 7.47 0.07
CA ARG A 58 -11.07 8.04 -1.28
C ARG A 58 -11.64 7.00 -2.26
N VAL A 59 -12.58 7.43 -3.08
CA VAL A 59 -13.17 6.63 -4.16
C VAL A 59 -12.60 7.11 -5.49
N THR A 60 -12.07 6.20 -6.31
CA THR A 60 -11.59 6.56 -7.66
C THR A 60 -12.76 6.92 -8.58
N THR A 61 -12.47 7.54 -9.72
CA THR A 61 -13.48 7.82 -10.77
C THR A 61 -14.18 6.55 -11.28
N TYR A 62 -13.54 5.39 -11.12
CA TYR A 62 -14.10 4.07 -11.47
C TYR A 62 -14.72 3.33 -10.29
N GLY A 63 -14.91 3.98 -9.15
CA GLY A 63 -15.52 3.39 -7.97
C GLY A 63 -14.61 2.42 -7.19
N THR A 64 -13.29 2.44 -7.39
CA THR A 64 -12.38 1.61 -6.61
C THR A 64 -12.09 2.27 -5.27
N VAL A 65 -12.11 1.48 -4.19
CA VAL A 65 -11.71 1.86 -2.82
C VAL A 65 -10.69 0.86 -2.30
N VAL A 66 -9.85 1.31 -1.36
CA VAL A 66 -8.83 0.47 -0.72
C VAL A 66 -8.75 0.79 0.77
N PHE A 67 -8.52 -0.24 1.58
CA PHE A 67 -8.24 -0.09 3.01
C PHE A 67 -7.43 -1.27 3.55
N GLY A 68 -6.78 -1.05 4.69
CA GLY A 68 -5.97 -2.05 5.37
C GLY A 68 -6.71 -2.72 6.51
N VAL A 69 -6.45 -4.00 6.72
CA VAL A 69 -6.94 -4.79 7.85
C VAL A 69 -5.80 -4.96 8.86
N ALA A 70 -6.01 -4.53 10.10
CA ALA A 70 -4.96 -4.61 11.12
C ALA A 70 -4.57 -6.07 11.42
N ARG A 71 -3.31 -6.22 11.92
CA ARG A 71 -2.78 -7.54 12.35
C ARG A 71 -3.65 -8.21 13.42
N ASP A 72 -4.20 -7.42 14.31
CA ASP A 72 -4.95 -7.90 15.47
C ASP A 72 -6.46 -7.56 15.34
N GLU A 73 -6.93 -7.31 14.10
CA GLU A 73 -8.34 -7.03 13.80
C GLU A 73 -9.24 -8.20 14.22
N GLN A 74 -10.39 -7.88 14.80
CA GLN A 74 -11.37 -8.87 15.26
C GLN A 74 -12.77 -8.50 14.79
N GLY A 75 -13.57 -9.52 14.55
CA GLY A 75 -14.98 -9.38 14.18
C GLY A 75 -15.15 -9.02 12.72
N PRO A 76 -16.38 -8.89 12.22
CA PRO A 76 -16.59 -8.44 10.85
C PRO A 76 -16.21 -6.97 10.70
N LEU A 77 -15.59 -6.64 9.55
CA LEU A 77 -15.37 -5.25 9.15
C LEU A 77 -16.70 -4.69 8.65
N GLU A 78 -17.02 -3.46 9.06
CA GLU A 78 -18.21 -2.75 8.59
C GLU A 78 -17.77 -1.58 7.71
N ILE A 79 -18.14 -1.64 6.43
CA ILE A 79 -17.87 -0.59 5.46
C ILE A 79 -19.20 0.12 5.19
N ALA A 80 -19.33 1.33 5.71
CA ALA A 80 -20.50 2.15 5.49
C ALA A 80 -20.35 2.95 4.20
N MET A 81 -21.43 3.02 3.42
CA MET A 81 -21.43 3.80 2.20
C MET A 81 -22.75 4.54 1.99
N ARG A 82 -22.65 5.70 1.38
CA ARG A 82 -23.77 6.52 0.91
C ARG A 82 -23.56 6.82 -0.57
N MET A 83 -24.46 6.31 -1.39
CA MET A 83 -24.42 6.48 -2.84
C MET A 83 -24.92 7.86 -3.27
N ALA A 84 -24.61 8.27 -4.49
CA ALA A 84 -25.04 9.56 -5.05
C ALA A 84 -26.58 9.75 -5.06
N ASN A 85 -27.35 8.66 -5.18
CA ASN A 85 -28.83 8.67 -5.07
C ASN A 85 -29.36 8.69 -3.63
N SER A 86 -28.50 8.99 -2.66
CA SER A 86 -28.81 9.03 -1.21
C SER A 86 -29.15 7.67 -0.56
N ARG A 87 -29.08 6.56 -1.29
CA ARG A 87 -29.18 5.22 -0.69
C ARG A 87 -27.95 4.96 0.18
N SER A 88 -28.17 4.48 1.38
CA SER A 88 -27.11 4.04 2.30
C SER A 88 -27.07 2.52 2.38
N GLU A 89 -25.87 1.96 2.49
CA GLU A 89 -25.64 0.53 2.61
C GLU A 89 -24.44 0.27 3.52
N THR A 90 -24.41 -0.88 4.17
CA THR A 90 -23.25 -1.34 4.95
C THR A 90 -22.88 -2.73 4.47
N VAL A 91 -21.64 -2.88 4.04
CA VAL A 91 -21.07 -4.20 3.71
C VAL A 91 -20.34 -4.73 4.92
N ARG A 92 -20.52 -6.03 5.20
CA ARG A 92 -19.77 -6.77 6.21
C ARG A 92 -18.82 -7.74 5.55
N ILE A 93 -17.55 -7.75 6.05
CA ILE A 93 -16.51 -8.65 5.59
C ILE A 93 -16.01 -9.43 6.81
N GLU A 94 -16.08 -10.75 6.76
CA GLU A 94 -15.58 -11.60 7.85
C GLU A 94 -14.05 -11.56 7.91
N VAL A 95 -13.49 -11.50 9.14
CA VAL A 95 -12.05 -11.50 9.36
C VAL A 95 -11.59 -12.90 9.76
N VAL A 96 -10.72 -13.47 8.95
CA VAL A 96 -10.05 -14.74 9.25
C VAL A 96 -8.83 -14.44 10.13
N ALA A 97 -8.86 -14.90 11.37
CA ALA A 97 -7.75 -14.78 12.29
C ALA A 97 -6.54 -15.59 11.82
N ARG A 98 -5.34 -15.03 12.05
CA ARG A 98 -4.06 -15.71 11.75
C ARG A 98 -3.33 -16.05 13.05
N GLN A 99 -2.47 -17.05 13.00
CA GLN A 99 -1.56 -17.37 14.08
C GLN A 99 -0.27 -16.54 13.95
N TRP A 100 0.18 -15.97 15.06
CA TRP A 100 1.37 -15.12 15.12
C TRP A 100 2.45 -15.79 15.98
N PRO A 101 3.30 -16.67 15.41
CA PRO A 101 4.38 -17.31 16.15
C PRO A 101 5.34 -16.29 16.77
N VAL A 102 5.90 -16.63 17.92
CA VAL A 102 6.96 -15.83 18.56
C VAL A 102 8.31 -16.16 17.91
N GLU A 103 9.08 -15.13 17.59
CA GLU A 103 10.44 -15.23 17.06
C GLU A 103 11.41 -14.61 18.06
N THR A 104 12.35 -15.42 18.58
CA THR A 104 13.42 -14.94 19.45
C THR A 104 14.64 -14.58 18.60
N ILE A 105 15.16 -13.38 18.78
CA ILE A 105 16.31 -12.85 18.05
C ILE A 105 17.36 -12.41 19.10
N ASP A 106 18.44 -13.17 19.17
CA ASP A 106 19.54 -12.90 20.07
C ASP A 106 20.72 -12.25 19.33
N GLY A 107 21.63 -11.61 20.08
CA GLY A 107 22.85 -11.01 19.53
C GLY A 107 22.63 -9.65 18.84
N VAL A 108 21.46 -9.03 18.96
CA VAL A 108 21.31 -7.64 18.52
C VAL A 108 22.01 -6.69 19.50
N PRO A 109 22.58 -5.56 19.03
CA PRO A 109 23.27 -4.62 19.90
C PRO A 109 22.36 -4.15 21.05
N PRO A 110 22.76 -4.26 22.33
CA PRO A 110 21.89 -3.94 23.47
C PRO A 110 21.26 -2.54 23.40
N LYS A 111 22.02 -1.55 22.96
CA LYS A 111 21.55 -0.15 22.77
C LYS A 111 20.43 0.02 21.73
N THR A 112 20.14 -1.02 20.92
CA THR A 112 19.00 -1.00 19.98
C THR A 112 17.75 -1.66 20.57
N VAL A 113 17.89 -2.32 21.73
CA VAL A 113 16.79 -2.96 22.47
C VAL A 113 16.40 -2.10 23.68
N ASP A 114 17.40 -1.52 24.37
CA ASP A 114 17.26 -0.65 25.54
C ASP A 114 18.14 0.59 25.34
N PRO A 115 17.68 1.53 24.49
CA PRO A 115 18.49 2.68 24.12
C PRO A 115 18.59 3.70 25.28
N PRO A 116 19.76 4.36 25.47
CA PRO A 116 19.87 5.53 26.33
C PRO A 116 18.88 6.65 25.91
N PRO A 117 18.51 7.57 26.81
CA PRO A 117 17.49 8.58 26.57
C PRO A 117 17.69 9.42 25.30
N GLU A 118 18.92 9.81 24.99
CA GLU A 118 19.25 10.58 23.79
C GLU A 118 19.03 9.77 22.50
N ILE A 119 19.36 8.47 22.52
CA ILE A 119 19.11 7.56 21.40
C ILE A 119 17.62 7.26 21.27
N ALA A 120 16.91 7.05 22.38
CA ALA A 120 15.47 6.87 22.40
C ALA A 120 14.75 8.09 21.79
N ALA A 121 15.19 9.30 22.12
CA ALA A 121 14.65 10.53 21.55
C ALA A 121 14.94 10.66 20.04
N ARG A 122 16.11 10.23 19.56
CA ARG A 122 16.42 10.15 18.12
C ARG A 122 15.48 9.17 17.43
N ILE A 123 15.35 7.96 17.95
CA ILE A 123 14.47 6.92 17.39
C ILE A 123 13.02 7.44 17.31
N ALA A 124 12.52 8.09 18.36
CA ALA A 124 11.16 8.63 18.38
C ALA A 124 10.93 9.68 17.28
N ARG A 125 11.88 10.61 17.07
CA ARG A 125 11.80 11.62 16.00
C ARG A 125 11.82 10.96 14.62
N GLU A 126 12.70 9.99 14.39
CA GLU A 126 12.81 9.28 13.11
C GLU A 126 11.54 8.48 12.80
N GLN A 127 10.98 7.80 13.80
CA GLN A 127 9.71 7.07 13.64
C GLN A 127 8.54 8.02 13.36
N ALA A 128 8.49 9.18 14.02
CA ALA A 128 7.47 10.19 13.77
C ALA A 128 7.55 10.73 12.33
N ALA A 129 8.74 11.04 11.82
CA ALA A 129 8.93 11.51 10.46
C ALA A 129 8.45 10.47 9.41
N VAL A 130 8.78 9.19 9.62
CA VAL A 130 8.30 8.11 8.74
C VAL A 130 6.79 7.87 8.89
N ALA A 131 6.21 8.06 10.09
CA ALA A 131 4.77 7.96 10.30
C ALA A 131 4.01 9.10 9.60
N GLU A 132 4.56 10.32 9.64
CA GLU A 132 3.97 11.50 8.98
C GLU A 132 3.84 11.31 7.47
N VAL A 133 4.90 10.86 6.78
CA VAL A 133 4.84 10.68 5.32
C VAL A 133 3.86 9.58 4.88
N ARG A 134 3.51 8.65 5.77
CA ARG A 134 2.47 7.64 5.53
C ARG A 134 1.05 8.18 5.61
N GLN A 135 0.86 9.40 6.14
CA GLN A 135 -0.47 10.04 6.17
C GLN A 135 -0.86 10.65 4.82
N ARG A 136 0.00 10.56 3.80
CA ARG A 136 -0.34 11.01 2.45
C ARG A 136 -1.57 10.26 1.94
N ASP A 137 -2.52 11.02 1.39
CA ASP A 137 -3.71 10.54 0.71
C ASP A 137 -3.72 11.10 -0.72
N ASP A 138 -2.76 10.67 -1.52
CA ASP A 138 -2.63 11.07 -2.92
C ASP A 138 -3.71 10.40 -3.77
N ALA A 139 -4.19 11.10 -4.81
CA ALA A 139 -5.20 10.58 -5.73
C ALA A 139 -4.66 9.55 -6.74
N ARG A 140 -3.38 9.18 -6.64
CA ARG A 140 -2.75 8.12 -7.45
C ARG A 140 -3.47 6.80 -7.25
N THR A 141 -3.45 5.97 -8.27
CA THR A 141 -4.10 4.66 -8.27
C THR A 141 -3.12 3.51 -8.48
N ASP A 142 -1.83 3.75 -8.23
CA ASP A 142 -0.77 2.75 -8.43
C ASP A 142 -0.95 1.53 -7.51
N PHE A 143 -1.69 1.67 -6.40
CA PHE A 143 -2.09 0.55 -5.54
C PHE A 143 -2.95 -0.51 -6.24
N THR A 144 -3.50 -0.22 -7.42
CA THR A 144 -4.27 -1.18 -8.22
C THR A 144 -3.40 -2.02 -9.14
N GLU A 145 -2.10 -1.74 -9.24
CA GLU A 145 -1.16 -2.59 -9.99
C GLU A 145 -0.98 -3.94 -9.28
N HIS A 146 -0.71 -4.96 -10.05
CA HIS A 146 -0.28 -6.24 -9.49
C HIS A 146 1.14 -6.10 -8.93
N PHE A 147 1.27 -6.12 -7.60
CA PHE A 147 2.56 -5.92 -6.93
C PHE A 147 3.55 -7.04 -7.25
N ILE A 148 4.79 -6.68 -7.57
CA ILE A 148 5.89 -7.62 -7.78
C ILE A 148 6.85 -7.66 -6.59
N ARG A 149 7.61 -8.74 -6.46
CA ARG A 149 8.67 -8.82 -5.44
C ARG A 149 9.76 -7.79 -5.71
N PRO A 150 10.15 -6.99 -4.71
CA PRO A 150 11.17 -5.96 -4.89
C PRO A 150 12.60 -6.52 -5.06
N VAL A 151 12.85 -7.74 -4.60
CA VAL A 151 14.14 -8.44 -4.73
C VAL A 151 13.91 -9.95 -4.73
N GLU A 152 14.71 -10.70 -5.49
CA GLU A 152 14.73 -12.15 -5.42
C GLU A 152 15.51 -12.64 -4.19
N GLY A 153 15.03 -13.71 -3.57
CA GLY A 153 15.67 -14.29 -2.40
C GLY A 153 14.74 -15.12 -1.53
N ARG A 154 15.33 -15.82 -0.55
CA ARG A 154 14.57 -16.60 0.43
C ARG A 154 13.91 -15.67 1.44
N ILE A 155 12.61 -15.89 1.73
CA ILE A 155 11.92 -15.19 2.83
C ILE A 155 12.54 -15.64 4.15
N SER A 156 13.20 -14.73 4.85
CA SER A 156 13.90 -14.97 6.13
C SER A 156 13.08 -14.49 7.33
N GLY A 157 12.20 -13.50 7.17
CA GLY A 157 11.27 -13.01 8.19
C GLY A 157 9.87 -12.81 7.61
N ARG A 158 8.83 -13.18 8.37
CA ARG A 158 7.44 -13.04 7.95
C ARG A 158 6.73 -11.96 8.77
N PHE A 159 5.80 -11.26 8.13
CA PHE A 159 4.92 -10.29 8.77
C PHE A 159 4.21 -10.87 10.00
N GLY A 160 3.97 -10.03 10.98
CA GLY A 160 3.09 -10.29 12.11
C GLY A 160 3.69 -11.14 13.23
N ARG A 161 4.86 -11.76 13.05
CA ARG A 161 5.52 -12.53 14.12
C ARG A 161 5.80 -11.64 15.31
N ALA A 162 5.39 -12.09 16.51
CA ALA A 162 5.81 -11.45 17.76
C ALA A 162 7.31 -11.62 17.92
N ARG A 163 8.02 -10.58 18.37
CA ARG A 163 9.49 -10.60 18.48
C ARG A 163 9.94 -10.43 19.91
N ILE A 164 10.94 -11.23 20.28
CA ILE A 164 11.70 -11.10 21.54
C ILE A 164 13.14 -10.83 21.16
N TYR A 165 13.67 -9.65 21.53
CA TYR A 165 15.04 -9.25 21.25
C TYR A 165 15.87 -9.36 22.52
N ASN A 166 16.91 -10.23 22.54
CA ASN A 166 17.76 -10.45 23.72
C ASN A 166 16.93 -10.68 25.01
N GLY A 167 15.84 -11.45 24.92
CA GLY A 167 14.93 -11.73 26.02
C GLY A 167 13.90 -10.65 26.35
N LYS A 168 13.91 -9.48 25.68
CA LYS A 168 12.93 -8.40 25.87
C LYS A 168 11.85 -8.42 24.76
N PRO A 169 10.55 -8.33 25.10
CA PRO A 169 9.49 -8.19 24.11
C PRO A 169 9.68 -6.95 23.24
N GLY A 170 9.51 -7.10 21.92
CA GLY A 170 9.57 -6.03 20.94
C GLY A 170 8.28 -5.93 20.13
N ALA A 171 8.18 -4.91 19.29
CA ALA A 171 7.07 -4.78 18.37
C ALA A 171 7.03 -5.95 17.36
N PRO A 172 5.85 -6.42 16.96
CA PRO A 172 5.69 -7.43 15.92
C PRO A 172 6.41 -7.04 14.62
N HIS A 173 6.84 -8.03 13.87
CA HIS A 173 7.48 -7.80 12.57
C HIS A 173 6.54 -7.09 11.60
N SER A 174 6.90 -5.90 11.15
CA SER A 174 6.02 -5.00 10.40
C SER A 174 6.05 -5.20 8.88
N GLY A 175 6.73 -6.23 8.39
CA GLY A 175 6.89 -6.50 6.97
C GLY A 175 7.40 -7.90 6.67
N MET A 176 8.06 -8.05 5.55
CA MET A 176 8.70 -9.28 5.08
C MET A 176 10.19 -9.05 4.89
N ASP A 177 11.03 -9.94 5.44
CA ASP A 177 12.46 -9.91 5.22
C ASP A 177 12.82 -10.89 4.10
N ILE A 178 13.60 -10.42 3.13
CA ILE A 178 14.08 -11.20 1.97
C ILE A 178 15.61 -11.20 2.01
N ALA A 179 16.20 -12.37 2.28
CA ALA A 179 17.65 -12.53 2.31
C ALA A 179 18.25 -12.35 0.91
N ALA A 180 19.17 -11.40 0.78
CA ALA A 180 19.89 -11.12 -0.46
C ALA A 180 21.24 -10.47 -0.13
N ALA A 181 22.23 -10.63 -1.01
CA ALA A 181 23.55 -10.05 -0.82
C ALA A 181 23.53 -8.52 -0.82
N THR A 182 24.39 -7.89 -0.03
CA THR A 182 24.61 -6.45 -0.07
C THR A 182 24.92 -6.00 -1.51
N GLY A 183 24.27 -4.92 -1.95
CA GLY A 183 24.40 -4.40 -3.31
C GLY A 183 23.40 -4.99 -4.32
N THR A 184 22.62 -6.04 -3.96
CA THR A 184 21.55 -6.54 -4.82
C THR A 184 20.53 -5.43 -5.08
N LEU A 185 20.14 -5.21 -6.34
CA LEU A 185 19.20 -4.15 -6.70
C LEU A 185 17.81 -4.40 -6.12
N VAL A 186 17.25 -3.39 -5.47
CA VAL A 186 15.86 -3.33 -5.04
C VAL A 186 15.04 -2.62 -6.09
N ARG A 187 13.92 -3.22 -6.50
CA ARG A 187 13.00 -2.68 -7.51
C ARG A 187 11.70 -2.21 -6.87
N ALA A 188 11.09 -1.19 -7.45
CA ALA A 188 9.77 -0.72 -7.05
C ALA A 188 8.73 -1.84 -7.27
N PRO A 189 7.98 -2.26 -6.23
CA PRO A 189 7.01 -3.34 -6.35
C PRO A 189 5.74 -2.94 -7.13
N ALA A 190 5.44 -1.67 -7.17
CA ALA A 190 4.42 -0.99 -7.99
C ALA A 190 4.91 0.41 -8.31
N SER A 191 4.27 1.09 -9.25
CA SER A 191 4.51 2.51 -9.52
C SER A 191 4.18 3.36 -8.30
N GLY A 192 4.70 4.60 -8.21
CA GLY A 192 4.43 5.46 -7.07
C GLY A 192 5.27 6.73 -7.08
N ILE A 193 5.19 7.47 -5.99
CA ILE A 193 6.02 8.65 -5.73
C ILE A 193 6.86 8.42 -4.47
N VAL A 194 8.14 8.76 -4.52
CA VAL A 194 9.02 8.69 -3.35
C VAL A 194 8.58 9.74 -2.34
N SER A 195 8.13 9.30 -1.17
CA SER A 195 7.65 10.18 -0.10
C SER A 195 8.66 10.38 1.03
N PHE A 196 9.66 9.49 1.14
CA PHE A 196 10.73 9.57 2.13
C PHE A 196 11.98 8.86 1.61
N ALA A 197 13.16 9.43 1.88
CA ALA A 197 14.46 8.81 1.62
C ALA A 197 15.49 9.35 2.62
N ASP A 198 16.10 8.45 3.39
CA ASP A 198 17.18 8.76 4.35
C ASP A 198 18.13 7.58 4.45
N THR A 199 19.42 7.83 4.56
CA THR A 199 20.46 6.79 4.56
C THR A 199 20.92 6.37 5.95
N ASP A 200 20.52 7.08 7.04
CA ASP A 200 21.10 6.91 8.37
C ASP A 200 20.08 6.93 9.52
N LEU A 201 18.91 6.31 9.37
CA LEU A 201 18.01 6.13 10.51
C LEU A 201 18.58 5.09 11.50
N TYR A 202 18.50 5.39 12.78
CA TYR A 202 19.18 4.61 13.81
C TYR A 202 18.82 3.12 13.84
N LEU A 203 17.50 2.80 13.78
CA LEU A 203 17.04 1.41 13.79
C LEU A 203 16.91 0.80 12.39
N THR A 204 16.53 1.60 11.41
CA THR A 204 16.16 1.11 10.08
C THR A 204 17.23 1.31 9.03
N GLY A 205 18.29 2.07 9.38
CA GLY A 205 19.38 2.38 8.45
C GLY A 205 18.86 3.11 7.21
N GLY A 206 19.41 2.80 6.06
CA GLY A 206 18.90 3.32 4.79
C GLY A 206 17.43 2.95 4.62
N THR A 207 16.58 3.97 4.54
CA THR A 207 15.13 3.87 4.55
C THR A 207 14.52 4.64 3.39
N LEU A 208 13.66 3.97 2.62
CA LEU A 208 12.93 4.52 1.50
C LEU A 208 11.44 4.24 1.66
N VAL A 209 10.57 5.23 1.39
CA VAL A 209 9.11 5.05 1.33
C VAL A 209 8.59 5.50 -0.01
N ILE A 210 7.75 4.67 -0.63
CA ILE A 210 7.03 4.97 -1.87
C ILE A 210 5.53 4.98 -1.55
N ASP A 211 4.86 6.06 -1.92
CA ASP A 211 3.41 6.23 -1.86
C ASP A 211 2.79 5.74 -3.18
N HIS A 212 1.83 4.82 -3.08
CA HIS A 212 1.09 4.23 -4.19
C HIS A 212 -0.31 4.83 -4.36
N GLY A 213 -0.65 5.83 -3.55
CA GLY A 213 -1.95 6.51 -3.51
C GLY A 213 -2.93 5.92 -2.51
N HIS A 214 -3.95 6.68 -2.17
CA HIS A 214 -5.05 6.34 -1.24
C HIS A 214 -4.54 5.81 0.12
N GLY A 215 -3.41 6.33 0.61
CA GLY A 215 -2.79 5.91 1.87
C GLY A 215 -1.99 4.60 1.81
N VAL A 216 -1.89 3.96 0.64
CA VAL A 216 -1.08 2.74 0.46
C VAL A 216 0.38 3.11 0.22
N SER A 217 1.29 2.54 0.98
CA SER A 217 2.73 2.78 0.83
C SER A 217 3.58 1.53 1.03
N SER A 218 4.72 1.48 0.33
CA SER A 218 5.81 0.52 0.54
C SER A 218 6.97 1.17 1.27
N THR A 219 7.56 0.45 2.24
CA THR A 219 8.74 0.89 3.00
C THR A 219 9.86 -0.13 2.84
N PHE A 220 11.06 0.35 2.52
CA PHE A 220 12.26 -0.47 2.31
C PHE A 220 13.31 -0.07 3.33
N LEU A 221 13.85 -1.02 4.08
CA LEU A 221 14.80 -0.77 5.17
C LEU A 221 16.11 -1.52 4.97
N HIS A 222 17.11 -1.13 5.77
CA HIS A 222 18.45 -1.70 5.82
C HIS A 222 19.25 -1.54 4.52
N LEU A 223 18.88 -0.53 3.72
CA LEU A 223 19.48 -0.28 2.41
C LEU A 223 20.95 0.15 2.54
N SER A 224 21.78 -0.27 1.58
CA SER A 224 23.16 0.18 1.45
C SER A 224 23.29 1.42 0.56
N ARG A 225 22.32 1.67 -0.31
CA ARG A 225 22.25 2.81 -1.23
C ARG A 225 20.79 3.07 -1.62
N ILE A 226 20.48 4.34 -1.82
CA ILE A 226 19.20 4.81 -2.37
C ILE A 226 19.51 5.55 -3.68
N ASP A 227 18.83 5.18 -4.76
CA ASP A 227 19.12 5.64 -6.12
C ASP A 227 18.07 6.65 -6.63
N VAL A 228 17.12 7.05 -5.77
CA VAL A 228 16.02 7.98 -6.06
C VAL A 228 15.90 9.02 -4.95
N ALA A 229 15.26 10.15 -5.23
CA ALA A 229 15.05 11.25 -4.30
C ALA A 229 13.56 11.44 -3.97
N VAL A 230 13.27 12.10 -2.83
CA VAL A 230 11.89 12.50 -2.47
C VAL A 230 11.30 13.36 -3.59
N GLY A 231 10.08 13.00 -4.02
CA GLY A 231 9.37 13.64 -5.12
C GLY A 231 9.54 12.92 -6.47
N ASP A 232 10.48 12.00 -6.61
CA ASP A 232 10.63 11.22 -7.84
C ASP A 232 9.43 10.30 -8.05
N VAL A 233 8.92 10.26 -9.30
CA VAL A 233 7.93 9.28 -9.74
C VAL A 233 8.66 8.07 -10.26
N VAL A 234 8.38 6.92 -9.66
CA VAL A 234 8.98 5.63 -10.03
C VAL A 234 7.94 4.73 -10.71
N LYS A 235 8.42 3.87 -11.61
CA LYS A 235 7.60 2.86 -12.28
C LYS A 235 7.84 1.49 -11.67
N GLN A 236 6.85 0.61 -11.72
CA GLN A 236 7.01 -0.78 -11.32
C GLN A 236 8.24 -1.41 -12.01
N GLY A 237 9.05 -2.15 -11.25
CA GLY A 237 10.26 -2.81 -11.72
C GLY A 237 11.49 -1.90 -11.86
N GLN A 238 11.35 -0.57 -11.72
CA GLN A 238 12.48 0.36 -11.71
C GLN A 238 13.42 0.07 -10.54
N ALA A 239 14.73 0.07 -10.77
CA ALA A 239 15.72 0.02 -9.69
C ALA A 239 15.66 1.32 -8.89
N ILE A 240 15.51 1.20 -7.55
CA ILE A 240 15.30 2.33 -6.64
C ILE A 240 16.32 2.39 -5.51
N ALA A 241 16.97 1.26 -5.19
CA ALA A 241 17.90 1.14 -4.09
C ALA A 241 18.75 -0.13 -4.21
N ALA A 242 19.60 -0.39 -3.22
CA ALA A 242 20.34 -1.64 -3.09
C ALA A 242 20.22 -2.21 -1.66
N VAL A 243 20.14 -3.53 -1.57
CA VAL A 243 20.14 -4.29 -0.31
C VAL A 243 21.37 -3.98 0.52
N GLY A 244 21.23 -3.91 1.83
CA GLY A 244 22.34 -3.73 2.77
C GLY A 244 22.11 -4.50 4.09
N ALA A 245 22.76 -4.00 5.14
CA ALA A 245 22.64 -4.48 6.51
C ALA A 245 22.75 -3.30 7.49
N SER A 246 22.31 -2.10 7.08
CA SER A 246 22.38 -0.89 7.91
C SER A 246 21.34 -0.88 9.01
N GLY A 247 21.54 -0.07 10.06
CA GLY A 247 20.64 -0.02 11.21
C GLY A 247 20.69 -1.30 12.07
N ARG A 248 19.54 -1.74 12.60
CA ARG A 248 19.40 -2.95 13.43
C ARG A 248 19.15 -4.19 12.57
N ALA A 249 20.14 -4.66 11.87
CA ALA A 249 20.10 -5.87 11.06
C ALA A 249 21.12 -6.90 11.58
N THR A 250 20.81 -8.19 11.50
CA THR A 250 21.71 -9.30 11.88
C THR A 250 22.52 -9.82 10.68
N GLY A 251 22.21 -9.39 9.48
CA GLY A 251 22.88 -9.75 8.24
C GLY A 251 22.21 -9.12 7.03
N PRO A 252 22.79 -9.24 5.82
CA PRO A 252 22.25 -8.63 4.62
C PRO A 252 20.87 -9.17 4.25
N HIS A 253 19.89 -8.28 4.15
CA HIS A 253 18.53 -8.58 3.71
C HIS A 253 17.80 -7.27 3.34
N LEU A 254 16.75 -7.40 2.56
CA LEU A 254 15.75 -6.35 2.40
C LEU A 254 14.62 -6.59 3.39
N HIS A 255 14.31 -5.60 4.24
CA HIS A 255 13.00 -5.54 4.89
C HIS A 255 12.05 -4.75 3.98
N TRP A 256 10.96 -5.39 3.54
CA TRP A 256 9.88 -4.74 2.80
C TRP A 256 8.61 -4.74 3.63
N GLY A 257 8.18 -3.55 4.04
CA GLY A 257 6.91 -3.31 4.74
C GLY A 257 5.90 -2.64 3.83
N MET A 258 4.62 -2.88 4.09
CA MET A 258 3.52 -2.15 3.47
C MET A 258 2.59 -1.57 4.52
N ASN A 259 1.95 -0.47 4.18
CA ASN A 259 0.99 0.21 5.03
C ASN A 259 -0.22 0.69 4.25
N TRP A 260 -1.35 0.78 4.93
CA TRP A 260 -2.44 1.68 4.63
C TRP A 260 -2.53 2.68 5.78
N PHE A 261 -2.06 3.91 5.54
CA PHE A 261 -1.79 4.90 6.59
C PHE A 261 -0.98 4.27 7.75
N ASP A 262 -1.54 4.21 8.96
CA ASP A 262 -0.90 3.61 10.14
C ASP A 262 -1.06 2.09 10.23
N VAL A 263 -1.97 1.51 9.46
CA VAL A 263 -2.25 0.08 9.48
C VAL A 263 -1.17 -0.67 8.72
N ARG A 264 -0.48 -1.60 9.40
CA ARG A 264 0.53 -2.47 8.81
C ARG A 264 -0.10 -3.58 7.98
N ILE A 265 0.37 -3.76 6.76
CA ILE A 265 -0.11 -4.74 5.79
C ILE A 265 0.96 -5.79 5.56
N ASP A 266 0.56 -7.05 5.39
CA ASP A 266 1.45 -8.15 5.02
C ASP A 266 1.77 -8.10 3.52
N PRO A 267 3.02 -7.79 3.12
CA PRO A 267 3.39 -7.73 1.71
C PRO A 267 3.21 -9.07 0.99
N GLN A 268 3.26 -10.20 1.72
CA GLN A 268 3.09 -11.52 1.12
C GLN A 268 1.64 -11.74 0.62
N LEU A 269 0.64 -11.16 1.30
CA LEU A 269 -0.76 -11.24 0.87
C LEU A 269 -1.02 -10.37 -0.36
N VAL A 270 -0.31 -9.25 -0.49
CA VAL A 270 -0.45 -8.35 -1.65
C VAL A 270 0.13 -8.97 -2.92
N LEU A 271 1.24 -9.73 -2.81
CA LEU A 271 1.84 -10.46 -3.93
C LEU A 271 0.94 -11.56 -4.50
N GLY A 272 0.00 -12.07 -3.74
CA GLY A 272 -0.93 -13.13 -4.14
C GLY A 272 -2.27 -12.62 -4.66
N GLN A 273 -2.48 -11.32 -4.76
CA GLN A 273 -3.71 -10.74 -5.30
C GLN A 273 -3.67 -10.74 -6.83
N PRO A 274 -4.80 -11.04 -7.49
CA PRO A 274 -4.90 -11.08 -8.94
C PRO A 274 -4.81 -9.70 -9.59
#